data_e5d677de85908679ca562dd09c361073
#
_entry.id   e5d677de85908679ca562dd09c361073
#
_cell.length_a   1.000
_cell.length_b   1.000
_cell.length_c   1.000
_cell.angle_alpha   90.00
_cell.angle_beta   90.00
_cell.angle_gamma   90.00
#
_symmetry.space_group_name_H-M   'P 1'
#
loop_
_entity.id
_entity.type
_entity.pdbx_description
1 polymer ?
#
loop_
_entity_poly.entity_id
_entity_poly.type
_entity_poly.pdbx_seq_one_letter_code
_entity_poly.pdbx_strand_id
1 'polypeptide(L)'
;MRISNLKLSAAIGLVAGLAAALALATPAGAQTREVIVGTPGFTNVGGLEIITKAFEAETGIKVTVKGGGMDDVKKLATDGAADAVFLPADEMDQVKDAIKAGTRKRVGRSYQGLAVVKGQKIPDISTKEKFIAALKSANRVMHSRCNGAPGGPGCTKTSYMLSSLFDLPEMAGVKHAPSPYGEGGDALARGEGDMAVQNISQILKWDNLVVVGPIPEEYGRYLDAVAAVPSKAAHQDLGAQFIAYATQPGTFAIWYSRGVDPRKGAQ
;
A
#
# COMPACT_ATOMS: atom_id res chain seq x y z
N MET A 1 94.41 -34.20 -30.46
CA MET A 1 93.36 -35.14 -30.82
C MET A 1 92.13 -34.30 -31.21
N ARG A 2 91.50 -34.57 -32.33
CA ARG A 2 90.73 -33.67 -33.15
C ARG A 2 89.38 -33.26 -32.51
N ILE A 3 89.06 -31.94 -32.60
CA ILE A 3 87.85 -31.31 -32.30
C ILE A 3 87.02 -31.16 -33.57
N SER A 4 85.88 -31.73 -33.65
CA SER A 4 84.93 -31.57 -34.77
C SER A 4 83.90 -30.52 -34.44
N ASN A 5 83.85 -29.50 -35.27
CA ASN A 5 82.87 -28.44 -35.27
C ASN A 5 81.50 -28.96 -35.72
N LEU A 6 80.45 -28.73 -34.93
CA LEU A 6 79.09 -28.93 -35.37
C LEU A 6 78.38 -27.56 -35.44
N LYS A 7 77.96 -27.19 -36.62
CA LYS A 7 77.27 -25.94 -36.94
C LYS A 7 75.84 -26.01 -36.42
N LEU A 8 75.47 -25.04 -35.60
CA LEU A 8 74.14 -24.87 -35.14
C LEU A 8 73.38 -23.98 -36.13
N SER A 9 72.47 -24.55 -36.91
CA SER A 9 71.56 -23.82 -37.78
C SER A 9 70.43 -23.27 -36.99
N ALA A 10 70.27 -21.93 -36.99
CA ALA A 10 69.15 -21.24 -36.39
C ALA A 10 67.87 -21.47 -37.21
N ALA A 11 66.88 -22.14 -36.64
CA ALA A 11 65.55 -22.18 -37.15
C ALA A 11 64.72 -21.10 -36.39
N ILE A 12 64.44 -20.02 -37.11
CA ILE A 12 63.53 -18.98 -36.64
C ILE A 12 62.13 -19.52 -36.84
N GLY A 13 61.56 -20.03 -35.77
CA GLY A 13 60.15 -20.43 -35.69
C GLY A 13 59.26 -19.18 -35.49
N LEU A 14 58.47 -18.89 -36.51
CA LEU A 14 57.42 -17.85 -36.50
C LEU A 14 56.32 -18.25 -35.47
N VAL A 15 56.36 -17.70 -34.28
CA VAL A 15 55.27 -17.80 -33.33
C VAL A 15 54.19 -16.80 -33.75
N ALA A 16 53.25 -17.28 -34.55
CA ALA A 16 52.02 -16.55 -34.84
C ALA A 16 51.25 -16.37 -33.53
N GLY A 17 51.25 -15.16 -33.01
CA GLY A 17 50.51 -14.77 -31.81
C GLY A 17 49.02 -14.93 -32.07
N LEU A 18 48.41 -15.92 -31.42
CA LEU A 18 46.97 -15.98 -31.24
C LEU A 18 46.59 -14.96 -30.14
N ALA A 19 46.44 -13.69 -30.57
CA ALA A 19 45.79 -12.68 -29.74
C ALA A 19 44.33 -13.10 -29.62
N ALA A 20 44.01 -13.87 -28.59
CA ALA A 20 42.65 -14.09 -28.17
C ALA A 20 42.06 -12.71 -27.75
N ALA A 21 41.31 -12.10 -28.64
CA ALA A 21 40.45 -10.97 -28.31
C ALA A 21 39.45 -11.47 -27.26
N LEU A 22 39.77 -11.28 -25.98
CA LEU A 22 38.76 -11.22 -24.95
C LEU A 22 37.86 -10.04 -25.33
N ALA A 23 36.83 -10.30 -26.11
CA ALA A 23 35.69 -9.41 -26.20
C ALA A 23 35.19 -9.26 -24.75
N LEU A 24 35.52 -8.14 -24.14
CA LEU A 24 34.80 -7.64 -22.96
C LEU A 24 33.34 -7.48 -23.42
N ALA A 25 32.55 -8.54 -23.23
CA ALA A 25 31.13 -8.45 -23.31
C ALA A 25 30.76 -7.39 -22.25
N THR A 26 30.64 -6.15 -22.69
CA THR A 26 29.92 -5.14 -21.91
C THR A 26 28.63 -5.81 -21.53
N PRO A 27 28.28 -5.91 -20.22
CA PRO A 27 26.99 -6.42 -19.85
C PRO A 27 25.98 -5.55 -20.61
N ALA A 28 25.25 -6.16 -21.55
CA ALA A 28 24.15 -5.51 -22.23
C ALA A 28 23.36 -4.88 -21.09
N GLY A 29 23.25 -3.54 -21.06
CA GLY A 29 22.74 -2.79 -19.94
C GLY A 29 21.48 -3.49 -19.49
N ALA A 30 21.52 -4.06 -18.31
CA ALA A 30 20.38 -4.78 -17.77
C ALA A 30 19.26 -3.75 -17.72
N GLN A 31 18.32 -3.84 -18.66
CA GLN A 31 17.17 -2.94 -18.69
C GLN A 31 16.53 -3.06 -17.33
N THR A 32 16.54 -1.96 -16.57
CA THR A 32 16.01 -1.96 -15.21
C THR A 32 14.57 -2.39 -15.30
N ARG A 33 14.29 -3.61 -14.82
CA ARG A 33 12.91 -4.12 -14.77
C ARG A 33 12.12 -3.23 -13.82
N GLU A 34 10.97 -2.79 -14.24
CA GLU A 34 10.12 -1.89 -13.47
C GLU A 34 8.69 -2.42 -13.45
N VAL A 35 8.03 -2.37 -12.29
CA VAL A 35 6.62 -2.67 -12.12
C VAL A 35 5.88 -1.41 -11.67
N ILE A 36 4.77 -1.09 -12.34
CA ILE A 36 3.92 0.05 -12.01
C ILE A 36 2.75 -0.44 -11.15
N VAL A 37 2.61 0.14 -9.96
CA VAL A 37 1.59 -0.25 -8.97
C VAL A 37 0.61 0.88 -8.74
N GLY A 38 -0.66 0.67 -9.07
CA GLY A 38 -1.77 1.59 -8.77
C GLY A 38 -2.35 1.30 -7.39
N THR A 39 -2.46 2.32 -6.51
CA THR A 39 -2.94 2.12 -5.15
C THR A 39 -3.58 3.37 -4.55
N PRO A 40 -4.70 3.27 -3.82
CA PRO A 40 -5.21 4.38 -3.03
C PRO A 40 -4.40 4.56 -1.75
N GLY A 41 -4.54 5.76 -1.14
CA GLY A 41 -3.73 6.16 0.02
C GLY A 41 -3.78 5.19 1.20
N PHE A 42 -4.94 4.58 1.49
CA PHE A 42 -5.10 3.72 2.67
C PHE A 42 -4.27 2.42 2.57
N THR A 43 -4.10 1.84 1.39
CA THR A 43 -3.23 0.67 1.17
C THR A 43 -1.77 1.09 1.08
N ASN A 44 -1.48 2.23 0.46
CA ASN A 44 -0.10 2.71 0.37
C ASN A 44 0.52 2.89 1.76
N VAL A 45 -0.10 3.72 2.61
CA VAL A 45 0.38 3.94 3.99
C VAL A 45 0.09 2.76 4.91
N GLY A 46 -0.84 1.87 4.52
CA GLY A 46 -1.19 0.63 5.21
C GLY A 46 -0.11 -0.46 5.14
N GLY A 47 1.03 -0.18 4.52
CA GLY A 47 2.18 -1.09 4.47
C GLY A 47 2.82 -1.23 3.11
N LEU A 48 2.12 -0.87 2.02
CA LEU A 48 2.62 -1.08 0.66
C LEU A 48 3.93 -0.33 0.41
N GLU A 49 4.08 0.90 0.92
CA GLU A 49 5.32 1.68 0.80
C GLU A 49 6.55 1.01 1.44
N ILE A 50 6.35 0.19 2.48
CA ILE A 50 7.42 -0.60 3.11
C ILE A 50 7.70 -1.85 2.26
N ILE A 51 6.62 -2.49 1.80
CA ILE A 51 6.68 -3.72 0.99
C ILE A 51 7.35 -3.45 -0.35
N THR A 52 7.07 -2.30 -0.99
CA THR A 52 7.73 -1.92 -2.26
C THR A 52 9.24 -1.82 -2.10
N LYS A 53 9.72 -1.17 -1.04
CA LYS A 53 11.16 -1.06 -0.76
C LYS A 53 11.81 -2.42 -0.50
N ALA A 54 11.13 -3.30 0.25
CA ALA A 54 11.62 -4.65 0.49
C ALA A 54 11.68 -5.47 -0.81
N PHE A 55 10.64 -5.40 -1.64
CA PHE A 55 10.61 -6.05 -2.94
C PHE A 55 11.75 -5.58 -3.86
N GLU A 56 11.98 -4.26 -3.94
CA GLU A 56 13.09 -3.69 -4.72
C GLU A 56 14.45 -4.20 -4.23
N ALA A 57 14.64 -4.21 -2.90
CA ALA A 57 15.91 -4.67 -2.31
C ALA A 57 16.19 -6.15 -2.56
N GLU A 58 15.14 -6.99 -2.54
CA GLU A 58 15.28 -8.44 -2.72
C GLU A 58 15.37 -8.87 -4.19
N THR A 59 14.71 -8.15 -5.10
CA THR A 59 14.56 -8.59 -6.50
C THR A 59 15.35 -7.76 -7.51
N GLY A 60 15.78 -6.56 -7.13
CA GLY A 60 16.35 -5.58 -8.05
C GLY A 60 15.34 -4.99 -9.04
N ILE A 61 14.04 -5.30 -8.90
CA ILE A 61 12.96 -4.77 -9.74
C ILE A 61 12.49 -3.45 -9.14
N LYS A 62 12.55 -2.36 -9.90
CA LYS A 62 12.06 -1.06 -9.47
C LYS A 62 10.54 -1.07 -9.35
N VAL A 63 10.00 -0.40 -8.34
CA VAL A 63 8.55 -0.22 -8.16
C VAL A 63 8.17 1.25 -8.27
N THR A 64 7.38 1.59 -9.28
CA THR A 64 6.80 2.92 -9.38
C THR A 64 5.35 2.90 -8.90
N VAL A 65 5.08 3.59 -7.79
CA VAL A 65 3.75 3.70 -7.21
C VAL A 65 3.00 4.87 -7.83
N LYS A 66 1.86 4.59 -8.45
CA LYS A 66 0.87 5.59 -8.89
C LYS A 66 -0.25 5.64 -7.87
N GLY A 67 -0.20 6.65 -6.99
CA GLY A 67 -1.23 6.91 -5.98
C GLY A 67 -2.39 7.72 -6.53
N GLY A 68 -3.57 7.62 -5.89
CA GLY A 68 -4.72 8.42 -6.25
C GLY A 68 -5.97 8.08 -5.43
N GLY A 69 -7.12 8.63 -5.84
CA GLY A 69 -8.43 8.19 -5.37
C GLY A 69 -8.80 6.83 -5.95
N MET A 70 -9.96 6.30 -5.52
CA MET A 70 -10.43 5.00 -6.04
C MET A 70 -10.63 5.04 -7.56
N ASP A 71 -11.21 6.14 -8.08
CA ASP A 71 -11.47 6.31 -9.52
C ASP A 71 -10.18 6.41 -10.33
N ASP A 72 -9.14 7.07 -9.80
CA ASP A 72 -7.84 7.13 -10.45
C ASP A 72 -7.23 5.73 -10.60
N VAL A 73 -7.31 4.91 -9.54
CA VAL A 73 -6.78 3.54 -9.56
C VAL A 73 -7.62 2.64 -10.47
N LYS A 74 -8.95 2.78 -10.48
CA LYS A 74 -9.84 2.08 -11.44
C LYS A 74 -9.47 2.46 -12.89
N LYS A 75 -9.18 3.74 -13.15
CA LYS A 75 -8.72 4.18 -14.46
C LYS A 75 -7.39 3.56 -14.85
N LEU A 76 -6.42 3.49 -13.94
CA LEU A 76 -5.14 2.79 -14.19
C LEU A 76 -5.36 1.33 -14.58
N ALA A 77 -6.33 0.65 -13.96
CA ALA A 77 -6.68 -0.73 -14.30
C ALA A 77 -7.30 -0.84 -15.71
N THR A 78 -8.29 0.00 -16.02
CA THR A 78 -9.01 -0.04 -17.31
C THR A 78 -8.14 0.35 -18.50
N ASP A 79 -7.22 1.29 -18.30
CA ASP A 79 -6.29 1.76 -19.34
C ASP A 79 -5.07 0.84 -19.50
N GLY A 80 -4.83 -0.10 -18.55
CA GLY A 80 -3.62 -0.92 -18.51
C GLY A 80 -2.36 -0.12 -18.17
N ALA A 81 -2.54 1.03 -17.49
CA ALA A 81 -1.46 1.95 -17.13
C ALA A 81 -0.76 1.62 -15.80
N ALA A 82 -1.10 0.47 -15.22
CA ALA A 82 -0.43 -0.16 -14.09
C ALA A 82 -0.31 -1.67 -14.33
N ASP A 83 0.71 -2.30 -13.74
CA ASP A 83 0.95 -3.75 -13.84
C ASP A 83 0.28 -4.51 -12.68
N ALA A 84 0.07 -3.83 -11.55
CA ALA A 84 -0.70 -4.31 -10.42
C ALA A 84 -1.57 -3.17 -9.87
N VAL A 85 -2.78 -3.48 -9.41
CA VAL A 85 -3.67 -2.51 -8.76
C VAL A 85 -4.17 -3.05 -7.44
N PHE A 86 -4.30 -2.14 -6.46
CA PHE A 86 -4.83 -2.41 -5.13
C PHE A 86 -6.10 -1.58 -4.96
N LEU A 87 -7.20 -2.20 -4.58
CA LEU A 87 -8.50 -1.53 -4.39
C LEU A 87 -9.28 -2.21 -3.26
N PRO A 88 -10.28 -1.55 -2.67
CA PRO A 88 -11.32 -2.27 -1.94
C PRO A 88 -12.02 -3.27 -2.85
N ALA A 89 -12.48 -4.39 -2.28
CA ALA A 89 -13.06 -5.50 -3.03
C ALA A 89 -14.24 -5.08 -3.92
N ASP A 90 -15.13 -4.26 -3.38
CA ASP A 90 -16.31 -3.73 -4.08
C ASP A 90 -15.95 -2.70 -5.19
N GLU A 91 -14.84 -1.97 -5.03
CA GLU A 91 -14.30 -1.10 -6.09
C GLU A 91 -13.61 -1.92 -7.19
N MET A 92 -12.94 -3.02 -6.81
CA MET A 92 -12.36 -3.96 -7.77
C MET A 92 -13.44 -4.64 -8.61
N ASP A 93 -14.60 -4.95 -8.00
CA ASP A 93 -15.74 -5.57 -8.71
C ASP A 93 -16.31 -4.64 -9.79
N GLN A 94 -16.22 -3.32 -9.65
CA GLN A 94 -16.65 -2.36 -10.67
C GLN A 94 -15.77 -2.39 -11.92
N VAL A 95 -14.55 -2.87 -11.82
CA VAL A 95 -13.59 -2.98 -12.95
C VAL A 95 -13.19 -4.42 -13.26
N LYS A 96 -14.00 -5.39 -12.83
CA LYS A 96 -13.70 -6.83 -12.97
C LYS A 96 -13.33 -7.24 -14.39
N ASP A 97 -13.98 -6.63 -15.40
CA ASP A 97 -13.75 -6.95 -16.83
C ASP A 97 -12.39 -6.42 -17.33
N ALA A 98 -11.79 -5.47 -16.61
CA ALA A 98 -10.44 -4.99 -16.87
C ALA A 98 -9.34 -5.76 -16.09
N ILE A 99 -9.73 -6.74 -15.27
CA ILE A 99 -8.82 -7.55 -14.47
C ILE A 99 -8.59 -8.90 -15.13
N LYS A 100 -7.33 -9.34 -15.14
CA LYS A 100 -6.95 -10.67 -15.63
C LYS A 100 -7.52 -11.74 -14.69
N ALA A 101 -8.29 -12.66 -15.26
CA ALA A 101 -8.94 -13.73 -14.51
C ALA A 101 -7.93 -14.53 -13.67
N GLY A 102 -8.30 -14.88 -12.44
CA GLY A 102 -7.49 -15.69 -11.52
C GLY A 102 -6.33 -14.95 -10.84
N THR A 103 -6.14 -13.65 -11.09
CA THR A 103 -5.04 -12.88 -10.48
C THR A 103 -5.42 -12.16 -9.20
N ARG A 104 -6.72 -12.04 -8.88
CA ARG A 104 -7.18 -11.38 -7.65
C ARG A 104 -6.66 -12.11 -6.41
N LYS A 105 -6.12 -11.37 -5.48
CA LYS A 105 -5.59 -11.85 -4.21
C LYS A 105 -6.05 -10.97 -3.06
N ARG A 106 -6.38 -11.58 -1.92
CA ARG A 106 -6.63 -10.85 -0.68
C ARG A 106 -5.35 -10.16 -0.22
N VAL A 107 -5.48 -8.89 0.16
CA VAL A 107 -4.45 -8.12 0.87
C VAL A 107 -4.75 -8.11 2.36
N GLY A 108 -6.00 -7.78 2.74
CA GLY A 108 -6.44 -7.79 4.11
C GLY A 108 -7.55 -6.79 4.39
N ARG A 109 -8.05 -6.80 5.63
CA ARG A 109 -9.04 -5.83 6.11
C ARG A 109 -8.35 -4.62 6.72
N SER A 110 -8.56 -3.45 6.13
CA SER A 110 -8.12 -2.16 6.64
C SER A 110 -9.20 -1.56 7.52
N TYR A 111 -8.85 -1.28 8.77
CA TYR A 111 -9.80 -0.78 9.77
C TYR A 111 -9.81 0.74 9.86
N GLN A 112 -11.02 1.27 10.09
CA GLN A 112 -11.18 2.59 10.68
C GLN A 112 -11.07 2.45 12.20
N GLY A 113 -10.50 3.42 12.87
CA GLY A 113 -10.25 3.36 14.32
C GLY A 113 -10.49 4.68 15.02
N LEU A 114 -10.48 4.61 16.34
CA LEU A 114 -10.51 5.75 17.25
C LEU A 114 -9.07 6.12 17.63
N ALA A 115 -8.80 7.42 17.67
CA ALA A 115 -7.54 7.99 18.16
C ALA A 115 -7.77 8.98 19.27
N VAL A 116 -6.77 9.08 20.15
CA VAL A 116 -6.63 10.14 21.16
C VAL A 116 -5.24 10.76 21.06
N VAL A 117 -5.04 11.93 21.65
CA VAL A 117 -3.71 12.54 21.77
C VAL A 117 -2.87 11.75 22.78
N LYS A 118 -1.60 11.58 22.50
CA LYS A 118 -0.65 10.89 23.38
C LYS A 118 -0.60 11.54 24.76
N GLY A 119 -0.70 10.73 25.80
CA GLY A 119 -0.77 11.19 27.20
C GLY A 119 -2.20 11.40 27.73
N GLN A 120 -3.22 11.41 26.88
CA GLN A 120 -4.60 11.37 27.32
C GLN A 120 -5.01 9.97 27.80
N LYS A 121 -6.07 9.91 28.63
CA LYS A 121 -6.65 8.65 29.06
C LYS A 121 -7.20 7.90 27.83
N ILE A 122 -6.76 6.67 27.66
CA ILE A 122 -7.26 5.79 26.61
C ILE A 122 -8.64 5.25 27.04
N PRO A 123 -9.73 5.54 26.32
CA PRO A 123 -11.06 5.01 26.64
C PRO A 123 -11.14 3.51 26.31
N ASP A 124 -11.97 2.79 27.03
CA ASP A 124 -12.34 1.42 26.66
C ASP A 124 -13.41 1.46 25.56
N ILE A 125 -13.11 0.83 24.42
CA ILE A 125 -14.00 0.72 23.26
C ILE A 125 -14.22 -0.75 22.86
N SER A 126 -14.07 -1.67 23.82
CA SER A 126 -14.13 -3.12 23.57
C SER A 126 -15.50 -3.66 23.18
N THR A 127 -16.58 -2.86 23.39
CA THR A 127 -17.95 -3.16 22.93
C THR A 127 -18.55 -1.95 22.24
N LYS A 128 -19.64 -2.17 21.51
CA LYS A 128 -20.41 -1.10 20.87
C LYS A 128 -20.86 -0.02 21.86
N GLU A 129 -21.37 -0.42 23.02
CA GLU A 129 -21.85 0.49 24.07
C GLU A 129 -20.72 1.34 24.65
N LYS A 130 -19.55 0.72 24.90
CA LYS A 130 -18.37 1.42 25.39
C LYS A 130 -17.80 2.39 24.36
N PHE A 131 -17.80 2.00 23.09
CA PHE A 131 -17.41 2.89 21.98
C PHE A 131 -18.32 4.12 21.93
N ILE A 132 -19.66 3.93 21.95
CA ILE A 132 -20.62 5.04 21.98
C ILE A 132 -20.39 5.92 23.21
N ALA A 133 -20.23 5.32 24.40
CA ALA A 133 -19.97 6.06 25.63
C ALA A 133 -18.68 6.89 25.56
N ALA A 134 -17.61 6.33 24.98
CA ALA A 134 -16.37 7.05 24.75
C ALA A 134 -16.58 8.27 23.84
N LEU A 135 -17.26 8.10 22.70
CA LEU A 135 -17.54 9.22 21.79
C LEU A 135 -18.41 10.30 22.45
N LYS A 136 -19.43 9.91 23.22
CA LYS A 136 -20.32 10.86 23.95
C LYS A 136 -19.60 11.60 25.06
N SER A 137 -18.55 11.05 25.65
CA SER A 137 -17.73 11.70 26.67
C SER A 137 -16.77 12.76 26.12
N ALA A 138 -16.53 12.74 24.81
CA ALA A 138 -15.63 13.68 24.16
C ALA A 138 -16.26 15.09 24.08
N ASN A 139 -15.43 16.13 24.22
CA ASN A 139 -15.86 17.50 23.91
C ASN A 139 -16.02 17.71 22.43
N ARG A 140 -15.16 17.05 21.61
CA ARG A 140 -15.23 17.09 20.15
C ARG A 140 -14.52 15.89 19.54
N VAL A 141 -15.24 15.12 18.73
CA VAL A 141 -14.71 14.03 17.91
C VAL A 141 -14.49 14.53 16.51
N MET A 142 -13.25 14.49 16.04
CA MET A 142 -12.91 14.89 14.67
C MET A 142 -13.07 13.71 13.71
N HIS A 143 -13.57 13.99 12.50
CA HIS A 143 -13.68 12.98 11.43
C HIS A 143 -13.31 13.56 10.08
N SER A 144 -13.13 12.70 9.07
CA SER A 144 -12.83 13.15 7.73
C SER A 144 -13.96 14.02 7.18
N ARG A 145 -13.57 15.10 6.52
CA ARG A 145 -14.53 15.99 5.84
C ARG A 145 -15.12 15.29 4.62
N CYS A 146 -16.44 15.37 4.50
CA CYS A 146 -17.20 14.86 3.37
C CYS A 146 -18.11 15.99 2.87
N ASN A 147 -17.67 16.71 1.84
CA ASN A 147 -18.42 17.79 1.20
C ASN A 147 -18.79 17.34 -0.20
N GLY A 148 -20.03 16.96 -0.44
CA GLY A 148 -20.51 16.51 -1.74
C GLY A 148 -21.12 15.11 -1.73
N ALA A 149 -21.34 14.57 -2.91
CA ALA A 149 -21.91 13.23 -3.05
C ALA A 149 -20.90 12.15 -2.59
N PRO A 150 -21.37 11.07 -1.91
CA PRO A 150 -20.52 9.97 -1.50
C PRO A 150 -19.71 9.39 -2.68
N GLY A 151 -18.40 9.28 -2.51
CA GLY A 151 -17.48 8.79 -3.55
C GLY A 151 -17.06 9.82 -4.59
N GLY A 152 -17.67 11.01 -4.59
CA GLY A 152 -17.35 12.10 -5.50
C GLY A 152 -16.28 13.07 -4.98
N PRO A 153 -16.03 14.15 -5.76
CA PRO A 153 -15.09 15.19 -5.37
C PRO A 153 -15.45 15.79 -4.00
N GLY A 154 -14.46 15.82 -3.10
CA GLY A 154 -14.64 16.35 -1.74
C GLY A 154 -15.28 15.39 -0.72
N CYS A 155 -15.72 14.21 -1.15
CA CYS A 155 -16.24 13.16 -0.26
C CYS A 155 -15.84 11.77 -0.73
N THR A 156 -14.61 11.37 -0.45
CA THR A 156 -14.15 10.02 -0.78
C THR A 156 -14.98 8.96 -0.06
N LYS A 157 -14.94 7.71 -0.54
CA LYS A 157 -15.59 6.57 0.11
C LYS A 157 -15.24 6.47 1.59
N THR A 158 -13.96 6.61 1.94
CA THR A 158 -13.51 6.58 3.34
C THR A 158 -14.05 7.76 4.14
N SER A 159 -14.04 8.98 3.55
CA SER A 159 -14.58 10.16 4.21
C SER A 159 -16.07 10.03 4.50
N TYR A 160 -16.84 9.52 3.53
CA TYR A 160 -18.27 9.24 3.72
C TYR A 160 -18.50 8.17 4.80
N MET A 161 -17.72 7.09 4.74
CA MET A 161 -17.81 6.01 5.74
C MET A 161 -17.63 6.52 7.17
N LEU A 162 -16.72 7.47 7.38
CA LEU A 162 -16.43 8.04 8.69
C LEU A 162 -17.44 9.12 9.09
N SER A 163 -17.83 10.02 8.18
CA SER A 163 -18.81 11.07 8.50
C SER A 163 -20.19 10.50 8.77
N SER A 164 -20.65 9.54 7.95
CA SER A 164 -21.98 8.90 8.11
C SER A 164 -22.10 7.99 9.35
N LEU A 165 -21.01 7.74 10.07
CA LEU A 165 -21.09 7.11 11.38
C LEU A 165 -21.93 7.94 12.36
N PHE A 166 -21.84 9.26 12.28
CA PHE A 166 -22.51 10.20 13.17
C PHE A 166 -23.97 10.46 12.80
N ASP A 167 -24.43 9.96 11.63
CA ASP A 167 -25.83 9.99 11.22
C ASP A 167 -26.66 8.85 11.86
N LEU A 168 -25.99 7.89 12.49
CA LEU A 168 -26.66 6.77 13.14
C LEU A 168 -27.41 7.24 14.40
N PRO A 169 -28.64 6.74 14.67
CA PRO A 169 -29.45 7.19 15.82
C PRO A 169 -28.75 7.07 17.18
N GLU A 170 -27.96 6.02 17.39
CA GLU A 170 -27.21 5.80 18.63
C GLU A 170 -26.07 6.80 18.84
N MET A 171 -25.62 7.49 17.79
CA MET A 171 -24.63 8.56 17.87
C MET A 171 -25.25 9.92 18.25
N ALA A 172 -26.57 10.00 18.41
CA ALA A 172 -27.22 11.22 18.86
C ALA A 172 -26.60 11.71 20.18
N GLY A 173 -26.23 13.00 20.21
CA GLY A 173 -25.55 13.63 21.35
C GLY A 173 -24.03 13.52 21.34
N VAL A 174 -23.42 12.84 20.39
CA VAL A 174 -21.97 12.93 20.16
C VAL A 174 -21.64 14.31 19.58
N LYS A 175 -20.75 15.04 20.23
CA LYS A 175 -20.23 16.31 19.71
C LYS A 175 -19.13 16.00 18.71
N HIS A 176 -19.37 16.22 17.42
CA HIS A 176 -18.42 15.92 16.36
C HIS A 176 -18.28 17.08 15.36
N ALA A 177 -17.19 17.08 14.62
CA ALA A 177 -16.95 18.05 13.55
C ALA A 177 -16.10 17.45 12.43
N PRO A 178 -16.34 17.85 11.18
CA PRO A 178 -15.46 17.53 10.07
C PRO A 178 -14.14 18.29 10.21
N SER A 179 -13.05 17.63 9.86
CA SER A 179 -11.72 18.23 9.86
C SER A 179 -11.60 19.40 8.87
N PRO A 180 -11.07 20.57 9.26
CA PRO A 180 -10.76 21.63 8.32
C PRO A 180 -9.60 21.28 7.38
N TYR A 181 -8.78 20.29 7.75
CA TYR A 181 -7.62 19.82 6.97
C TYR A 181 -7.92 18.61 6.08
N GLY A 182 -9.17 18.15 6.06
CA GLY A 182 -9.61 16.98 5.30
C GLY A 182 -9.76 15.72 6.15
N GLU A 183 -8.74 15.32 6.89
CA GLU A 183 -8.74 14.09 7.68
C GLU A 183 -8.86 14.35 9.18
N GLY A 184 -9.65 13.52 9.91
CA GLY A 184 -9.89 13.69 11.34
C GLY A 184 -8.64 13.58 12.20
N GLY A 185 -7.73 12.66 11.84
CA GLY A 185 -6.43 12.51 12.51
C GLY A 185 -5.55 13.75 12.38
N ASP A 186 -5.57 14.43 11.23
CA ASP A 186 -4.82 15.66 11.01
C ASP A 186 -5.31 16.79 11.93
N ALA A 187 -6.62 16.91 12.08
CA ALA A 187 -7.22 17.89 12.98
C ALA A 187 -6.85 17.60 14.45
N LEU A 188 -6.99 16.34 14.87
CA LEU A 188 -6.65 15.93 16.24
C LEU A 188 -5.16 16.16 16.55
N ALA A 189 -4.26 15.82 15.62
CA ALA A 189 -2.82 16.03 15.78
C ALA A 189 -2.43 17.49 15.96
N ARG A 190 -3.28 18.41 15.46
CA ARG A 190 -3.14 19.86 15.57
C ARG A 190 -3.89 20.48 16.76
N GLY A 191 -4.51 19.66 17.60
CA GLY A 191 -5.24 20.11 18.79
C GLY A 191 -6.69 20.50 18.56
N GLU A 192 -7.28 20.12 17.41
CA GLU A 192 -8.66 20.44 17.02
C GLU A 192 -9.67 19.40 17.59
N GLY A 193 -9.60 19.11 18.86
CA GLY A 193 -10.52 18.15 19.50
C GLY A 193 -9.77 17.26 20.48
N ASP A 194 -10.47 16.29 21.03
CA ASP A 194 -9.92 15.34 22.00
C ASP A 194 -9.96 13.88 21.52
N MET A 195 -10.74 13.60 20.48
CA MET A 195 -10.76 12.30 19.80
C MET A 195 -10.87 12.47 18.29
N ALA A 196 -10.45 11.45 17.53
CA ALA A 196 -10.73 11.38 16.10
C ALA A 196 -11.08 9.96 15.66
N VAL A 197 -12.00 9.85 14.70
CA VAL A 197 -12.20 8.63 13.93
C VAL A 197 -11.54 8.76 12.57
N GLN A 198 -10.66 7.80 12.23
CA GLN A 198 -9.86 7.81 11.01
C GLN A 198 -9.41 6.40 10.64
N ASN A 199 -8.98 6.20 9.40
CA ASN A 199 -8.28 4.97 9.02
C ASN A 199 -7.02 4.80 9.90
N ILE A 200 -6.82 3.61 10.47
CA ILE A 200 -5.74 3.35 11.42
C ILE A 200 -4.38 3.66 10.81
N SER A 201 -4.15 3.29 9.55
CA SER A 201 -2.87 3.59 8.89
C SER A 201 -2.60 5.09 8.76
N GLN A 202 -3.63 5.90 8.66
CA GLN A 202 -3.52 7.36 8.61
C GLN A 202 -3.25 7.97 9.99
N ILE A 203 -3.84 7.41 11.06
CA ILE A 203 -3.54 7.82 12.44
C ILE A 203 -2.06 7.59 12.76
N LEU A 204 -1.53 6.44 12.34
CA LEU A 204 -0.14 6.03 12.60
C LEU A 204 0.94 6.89 11.93
N LYS A 205 0.56 7.88 11.13
CA LYS A 205 1.48 8.91 10.61
C LYS A 205 1.88 9.96 11.66
N TRP A 206 1.10 10.07 12.73
CA TRP A 206 1.24 11.13 13.71
C TRP A 206 1.82 10.60 15.01
N ASP A 207 3.05 10.97 15.33
CA ASP A 207 3.76 10.51 16.54
C ASP A 207 3.09 10.96 17.85
N ASN A 208 2.28 12.03 17.79
CA ASN A 208 1.55 12.57 18.93
C ASN A 208 0.14 11.97 19.10
N LEU A 209 -0.26 11.02 18.26
CA LEU A 209 -1.52 10.30 18.40
C LEU A 209 -1.32 8.86 18.89
N VAL A 210 -2.35 8.33 19.52
CA VAL A 210 -2.45 6.93 19.95
C VAL A 210 -3.69 6.33 19.34
N VAL A 211 -3.54 5.20 18.64
CA VAL A 211 -4.66 4.37 18.20
C VAL A 211 -5.26 3.69 19.43
N VAL A 212 -6.52 3.98 19.75
CA VAL A 212 -7.27 3.33 20.82
C VAL A 212 -7.67 1.90 20.41
N GLY A 213 -8.14 1.77 19.18
CA GLY A 213 -8.56 0.49 18.59
C GLY A 213 -9.45 0.70 17.36
N PRO A 214 -9.83 -0.39 16.69
CA PRO A 214 -10.78 -0.34 15.58
C PRO A 214 -12.18 0.07 16.05
N ILE A 215 -12.91 0.73 15.17
CA ILE A 215 -14.36 0.91 15.32
C ILE A 215 -15.01 -0.48 15.33
N PRO A 216 -15.97 -0.77 16.22
CA PRO A 216 -16.63 -2.06 16.27
C PRO A 216 -17.12 -2.55 14.91
N GLU A 217 -16.82 -3.81 14.55
CA GLU A 217 -17.07 -4.36 13.22
C GLU A 217 -18.56 -4.33 12.80
N GLU A 218 -19.48 -4.31 13.77
CA GLU A 218 -20.93 -4.19 13.54
C GLU A 218 -21.33 -2.93 12.78
N TYR A 219 -20.51 -1.88 12.85
CA TYR A 219 -20.71 -0.67 12.06
C TYR A 219 -20.30 -0.78 10.60
N GLY A 220 -19.63 -1.86 10.20
CA GLY A 220 -19.16 -2.06 8.83
C GLY A 220 -18.16 -1.00 8.37
N ARG A 221 -17.43 -0.37 9.30
CA ARG A 221 -16.46 0.71 8.99
C ARG A 221 -15.06 0.13 8.77
N TYR A 222 -14.91 -0.64 7.69
CA TYR A 222 -13.64 -1.22 7.25
C TYR A 222 -13.61 -1.33 5.72
N LEU A 223 -12.44 -1.56 5.16
CA LEU A 223 -12.25 -1.80 3.73
C LEU A 223 -11.52 -3.15 3.55
N ASP A 224 -12.10 -4.06 2.81
CA ASP A 224 -11.45 -5.31 2.44
C ASP A 224 -10.60 -5.05 1.18
N ALA A 225 -9.29 -4.91 1.36
CA ALA A 225 -8.36 -4.66 0.28
C ALA A 225 -8.03 -5.95 -0.49
N VAL A 226 -8.03 -5.84 -1.80
CA VAL A 226 -7.59 -6.88 -2.74
C VAL A 226 -6.60 -6.28 -3.74
N ALA A 227 -5.77 -7.14 -4.32
CA ALA A 227 -4.87 -6.78 -5.42
C ALA A 227 -5.15 -7.64 -6.63
N ALA A 228 -4.93 -7.09 -7.83
CA ALA A 228 -5.10 -7.84 -9.07
C ALA A 228 -4.23 -7.27 -10.20
N VAL A 229 -4.00 -8.08 -11.23
CA VAL A 229 -3.29 -7.69 -12.45
C VAL A 229 -4.30 -7.19 -13.48
N PRO A 230 -4.16 -5.96 -14.02
CA PRO A 230 -4.97 -5.51 -15.14
C PRO A 230 -4.75 -6.36 -16.40
N SER A 231 -5.82 -6.66 -17.13
CA SER A 231 -5.76 -7.49 -18.33
C SER A 231 -4.94 -6.88 -19.48
N LYS A 232 -4.84 -5.53 -19.51
CA LYS A 232 -4.06 -4.77 -20.48
C LYS A 232 -2.69 -4.33 -19.95
N ALA A 233 -2.27 -4.78 -18.77
CA ALA A 233 -0.98 -4.41 -18.20
C ALA A 233 0.18 -4.80 -19.13
N ALA A 234 1.18 -3.91 -19.24
CA ALA A 234 2.35 -4.13 -20.09
C ALA A 234 3.24 -5.27 -19.55
N HIS A 235 3.34 -5.39 -18.22
CA HIS A 235 4.21 -6.37 -17.54
C HIS A 235 3.40 -7.22 -16.55
N GLN A 236 2.45 -8.02 -17.08
CA GLN A 236 1.55 -8.82 -16.25
C GLN A 236 2.27 -9.82 -15.34
N ASP A 237 3.40 -10.36 -15.77
CA ASP A 237 4.26 -11.25 -14.99
C ASP A 237 4.90 -10.54 -13.79
N LEU A 238 5.39 -9.32 -13.99
CA LEU A 238 5.93 -8.49 -12.91
C LEU A 238 4.83 -8.06 -11.93
N GLY A 239 3.65 -7.68 -12.45
CA GLY A 239 2.49 -7.39 -11.62
C GLY A 239 2.08 -8.57 -10.75
N ALA A 240 2.02 -9.78 -11.32
CA ALA A 240 1.72 -11.00 -10.59
C ALA A 240 2.81 -11.34 -9.54
N GLN A 241 4.09 -11.17 -9.89
CA GLN A 241 5.21 -11.37 -8.97
C GLN A 241 5.14 -10.41 -7.79
N PHE A 242 4.87 -9.12 -8.05
CA PHE A 242 4.72 -8.13 -6.99
C PHE A 242 3.53 -8.43 -6.08
N ILE A 243 2.37 -8.79 -6.63
CA ILE A 243 1.19 -9.16 -5.83
C ILE A 243 1.49 -10.39 -4.97
N ALA A 244 2.12 -11.42 -5.54
CA ALA A 244 2.51 -12.61 -4.78
C ALA A 244 3.42 -12.27 -3.61
N TYR A 245 4.41 -11.39 -3.83
CA TYR A 245 5.29 -10.89 -2.78
C TYR A 245 4.52 -10.09 -1.71
N ALA A 246 3.66 -9.17 -2.14
CA ALA A 246 2.91 -8.31 -1.24
C ALA A 246 1.87 -9.06 -0.38
N THR A 247 1.43 -10.24 -0.82
CA THR A 247 0.38 -11.05 -0.15
C THR A 247 0.91 -12.34 0.49
N GLN A 248 2.23 -12.56 0.51
CA GLN A 248 2.84 -13.72 1.14
C GLN A 248 2.83 -13.61 2.68
N PRO A 249 2.90 -14.72 3.43
CA PRO A 249 2.92 -14.69 4.89
C PRO A 249 4.05 -13.83 5.49
N GLY A 250 5.19 -13.72 4.81
CA GLY A 250 6.34 -12.90 5.24
C GLY A 250 6.05 -11.40 5.36
N THR A 251 5.03 -10.90 4.64
CA THR A 251 4.63 -9.48 4.70
C THR A 251 3.49 -9.20 5.70
N PHE A 252 2.90 -10.24 6.30
CA PHE A 252 1.72 -10.08 7.17
C PHE A 252 1.98 -9.18 8.38
N ALA A 253 3.15 -9.28 8.99
CA ALA A 253 3.52 -8.41 10.11
C ALA A 253 3.57 -6.93 9.71
N ILE A 254 3.98 -6.62 8.48
CA ILE A 254 4.03 -5.25 7.96
C ILE A 254 2.60 -4.71 7.84
N TRP A 255 1.71 -5.44 7.15
CA TRP A 255 0.31 -5.06 7.01
C TRP A 255 -0.38 -4.86 8.37
N TYR A 256 -0.20 -5.83 9.27
CA TYR A 256 -0.84 -5.81 10.59
C TYR A 256 -0.38 -4.62 11.44
N SER A 257 0.92 -4.31 11.42
CA SER A 257 1.47 -3.16 12.16
C SER A 257 0.95 -1.81 11.68
N ARG A 258 0.33 -1.78 10.50
CA ARG A 258 -0.24 -0.58 9.87
C ARG A 258 -1.76 -0.58 9.82
N GLY A 259 -2.43 -1.46 10.59
CA GLY A 259 -3.89 -1.50 10.72
C GLY A 259 -4.61 -2.23 9.58
N VAL A 260 -3.90 -3.10 8.85
CA VAL A 260 -4.47 -4.01 7.86
C VAL A 260 -4.29 -5.45 8.33
N ASP A 261 -5.38 -6.18 8.58
CA ASP A 261 -5.31 -7.60 8.97
C ASP A 261 -5.37 -8.52 7.73
N PRO A 262 -4.24 -9.11 7.30
CA PRO A 262 -4.19 -9.92 6.09
C PRO A 262 -4.93 -11.27 6.22
N ARG A 263 -5.32 -11.66 7.44
CA ARG A 263 -6.10 -12.89 7.69
C ARG A 263 -7.59 -12.70 7.46
N LYS A 264 -8.06 -11.43 7.42
CA LYS A 264 -9.46 -11.04 7.20
C LYS A 264 -9.64 -10.38 5.83
N GLY A 265 -10.90 -10.23 5.44
CA GLY A 265 -11.29 -9.55 4.21
C GLY A 265 -11.75 -10.48 3.09
N ALA A 266 -12.26 -9.87 2.02
CA ALA A 266 -12.74 -10.56 0.81
C ALA A 266 -11.60 -11.29 0.06
N GLN A 267 -11.98 -12.34 -0.68
CA GLN A 267 -11.08 -13.05 -1.61
C GLN A 267 -11.04 -12.36 -2.97
#